data_8b9098974edd1b652731d985cf6cfcb8
#
_entry.id   8b9098974edd1b652731d985cf6cfcb8
#
_cell.length_a   1.000
_cell.length_b   1.000
_cell.length_c   1.000
_cell.angle_alpha   90.00
_cell.angle_beta   90.00
_cell.angle_gamma   90.00
#
_symmetry.space_group_name_H-M   'P 1'
#
loop_
_entity.id
_entity.type
_entity.pdbx_description
1 polymer ?
#
loop_
_entity_poly.entity_id
_entity_poly.type
_entity_poly.pdbx_seq_one_letter_code
_entity_poly.pdbx_strand_id
1 'polypeptide(L)'
;QAPLVLDCVRLFAAMLHQALAGRDKASILKPGSELLDIESLKAPVRTVLEGAYLRNAPSTSKSSGGVVELLEAALSAFDRSRDFRGGVLEVVNLGHDSDIAAAVYGQLAGAFYGVNAIPGTWRNSLMRKDLLEETAGRLLASAMVERPD
;
A
#
# COMPACT_ATOMS: atom_id res chain seq x y z
N GLN A 1 2.49 16.67 12.89
CA GLN A 1 2.70 15.34 12.27
C GLN A 1 1.39 14.54 12.16
N ALA A 2 0.53 14.53 13.21
CA ALA A 2 -0.70 13.73 13.20
C ALA A 2 -1.63 13.96 11.99
N PRO A 3 -1.91 15.21 11.55
CA PRO A 3 -2.77 15.43 10.38
C PRO A 3 -2.18 14.89 9.08
N LEU A 4 -0.86 14.94 8.90
CA LEU A 4 -0.19 14.43 7.69
C LEU A 4 -0.25 12.90 7.63
N VAL A 5 -0.03 12.23 8.77
CA VAL A 5 -0.17 10.78 8.88
C VAL A 5 -1.59 10.34 8.54
N LEU A 6 -2.59 11.06 9.06
CA LEU A 6 -3.99 10.75 8.78
C LEU A 6 -4.32 10.85 7.29
N ASP A 7 -3.81 11.87 6.61
CA ASP A 7 -4.02 12.04 5.17
C ASP A 7 -3.33 10.94 4.36
N CYS A 8 -2.10 10.53 4.74
CA CYS A 8 -1.44 9.38 4.13
C CYS A 8 -2.27 8.09 4.30
N VAL A 9 -2.82 7.86 5.49
CA VAL A 9 -3.67 6.69 5.77
C VAL A 9 -4.96 6.75 4.95
N ARG A 10 -5.60 7.91 4.84
CA ARG A 10 -6.82 8.08 4.00
C ARG A 10 -6.54 7.78 2.54
N LEU A 11 -5.45 8.33 1.99
CA LEU A 11 -5.04 8.05 0.61
C LEU A 11 -4.75 6.57 0.41
N PHE A 12 -3.97 5.97 1.31
CA PHE A 12 -3.64 4.55 1.23
C PHE A 12 -4.87 3.65 1.35
N ALA A 13 -5.82 3.98 2.24
CA ALA A 13 -7.07 3.24 2.39
C ALA A 13 -7.92 3.28 1.10
N ALA A 14 -7.99 4.43 0.42
CA ALA A 14 -8.67 4.54 -0.85
C ALA A 14 -8.02 3.67 -1.94
N MET A 15 -6.67 3.65 -1.99
CA MET A 15 -5.92 2.79 -2.91
C MET A 15 -6.15 1.30 -2.60
N LEU A 16 -6.12 0.92 -1.33
CA LEU A 16 -6.36 -0.45 -0.90
C LEU A 16 -7.78 -0.91 -1.24
N HIS A 17 -8.78 -0.03 -1.05
CA HIS A 17 -10.16 -0.30 -1.46
C HIS A 17 -10.26 -0.60 -2.97
N GLN A 18 -9.61 0.20 -3.82
CA GLN A 18 -9.57 -0.03 -5.26
C GLN A 18 -8.90 -1.37 -5.62
N ALA A 19 -7.80 -1.72 -4.93
CA ALA A 19 -7.11 -2.99 -5.14
C ALA A 19 -7.99 -4.19 -4.79
N LEU A 20 -8.69 -4.13 -3.65
CA LEU A 20 -9.65 -5.16 -3.23
C LEU A 20 -10.87 -5.25 -4.16
N ALA A 21 -11.25 -4.15 -4.81
CA ALA A 21 -12.28 -4.12 -5.83
C ALA A 21 -11.82 -4.65 -7.20
N GLY A 22 -10.57 -5.12 -7.32
CA GLY A 22 -10.02 -5.70 -8.55
C GLY A 22 -9.72 -4.68 -9.64
N ARG A 23 -9.46 -3.42 -9.27
CA ARG A 23 -9.09 -2.37 -10.24
C ARG A 23 -7.65 -2.56 -10.73
N ASP A 24 -7.37 -1.98 -11.90
CA ASP A 24 -6.00 -1.93 -12.44
C ASP A 24 -5.11 -0.96 -11.65
N LYS A 25 -3.79 -1.06 -11.84
CA LYS A 25 -2.82 -0.22 -11.12
C LYS A 25 -3.04 1.28 -11.33
N ALA A 26 -3.41 1.69 -12.54
CA ALA A 26 -3.61 3.09 -12.85
C ALA A 26 -4.78 3.67 -12.04
N SER A 27 -5.88 2.93 -11.95
CA SER A 27 -7.04 3.28 -11.12
C SER A 27 -6.72 3.25 -9.62
N ILE A 28 -5.97 2.24 -9.17
CA ILE A 28 -5.55 2.12 -7.76
C ILE A 28 -4.70 3.32 -7.34
N LEU A 29 -3.75 3.71 -8.16
CA LEU A 29 -2.80 4.79 -7.85
C LEU A 29 -3.41 6.20 -7.97
N LYS A 30 -4.60 6.30 -8.57
CA LYS A 30 -5.35 7.56 -8.70
C LYS A 30 -6.81 7.37 -8.27
N PRO A 31 -7.07 7.10 -6.97
CA PRO A 31 -8.44 7.00 -6.49
C PRO A 31 -9.21 8.29 -6.76
N GLY A 32 -10.45 8.14 -7.17
CA GLY A 32 -11.32 9.26 -7.50
C GLY A 32 -11.89 9.97 -6.27
N SER A 33 -12.52 11.11 -6.51
CA SER A 33 -13.13 11.95 -5.46
C SER A 33 -14.30 11.28 -4.74
N GLU A 34 -14.84 10.21 -5.29
CA GLU A 34 -15.89 9.40 -4.64
C GLU A 34 -15.38 8.62 -3.42
N LEU A 35 -14.08 8.33 -3.37
CA LEU A 35 -13.43 7.61 -2.27
C LEU A 35 -12.64 8.51 -1.32
N LEU A 36 -12.21 9.68 -1.79
CA LEU A 36 -11.27 10.53 -1.08
C LEU A 36 -11.57 12.00 -1.37
N ASP A 37 -11.80 12.78 -0.32
CA ASP A 37 -11.86 14.24 -0.44
C ASP A 37 -10.43 14.79 -0.68
N ILE A 38 -10.08 14.93 -1.96
CA ILE A 38 -8.73 15.31 -2.41
C ILE A 38 -8.40 16.74 -1.97
N GLU A 39 -9.38 17.63 -1.94
CA GLU A 39 -9.17 19.03 -1.57
C GLU A 39 -8.81 19.20 -0.10
N SER A 40 -9.28 18.30 0.76
CA SER A 40 -8.97 18.31 2.19
C SER A 40 -7.55 17.83 2.52
N LEU A 41 -6.88 17.14 1.59
CA LEU A 41 -5.54 16.59 1.81
C LEU A 41 -4.49 17.70 1.93
N LYS A 42 -3.51 17.49 2.81
CA LYS A 42 -2.31 18.34 2.90
C LYS A 42 -1.49 18.28 1.60
N ALA A 43 -0.88 19.42 1.24
CA ALA A 43 -0.12 19.54 0.00
C ALA A 43 0.90 18.41 -0.26
N PRO A 44 1.71 17.93 0.71
CA PRO A 44 2.63 16.82 0.46
C PRO A 44 1.91 15.54 0.00
N VAL A 45 0.73 15.23 0.58
CA VAL A 45 -0.02 14.02 0.22
C VAL A 45 -0.70 14.18 -1.14
N ARG A 46 -1.20 15.37 -1.47
CA ARG A 46 -1.69 15.66 -2.84
C ARG A 46 -0.60 15.47 -3.88
N THR A 47 0.62 15.92 -3.59
CA THR A 47 1.77 15.73 -4.49
C THR A 47 2.06 14.24 -4.74
N VAL A 48 1.90 13.39 -3.73
CA VAL A 48 1.98 11.93 -3.90
C VAL A 48 0.91 11.44 -4.87
N LEU A 49 -0.34 11.84 -4.67
CA LEU A 49 -1.47 11.49 -5.56
C LEU A 49 -1.24 11.95 -7.02
N GLU A 50 -0.57 13.09 -7.21
CA GLU A 50 -0.17 13.63 -8.52
C GLU A 50 1.03 12.88 -9.15
N GLY A 51 1.56 11.86 -8.49
CA GLY A 51 2.60 11.00 -9.02
C GLY A 51 4.03 11.48 -8.72
N ALA A 52 4.27 12.16 -7.61
CA ALA A 52 5.61 12.55 -7.20
C ALA A 52 6.57 11.36 -7.08
N TYR A 53 6.05 10.21 -6.62
CA TYR A 53 6.79 8.95 -6.51
C TYR A 53 7.32 8.40 -7.85
N LEU A 54 6.79 8.86 -9.00
CA LEU A 54 7.29 8.48 -10.33
C LEU A 54 8.51 9.30 -10.75
N ARG A 55 8.66 10.51 -10.22
CA ARG A 55 9.68 11.49 -10.63
C ARG A 55 10.95 11.39 -9.80
N ASN A 56 10.84 10.93 -8.57
CA ASN A 56 11.95 10.81 -7.65
C ASN A 56 12.39 9.35 -7.58
N ALA A 57 13.70 9.11 -7.75
CA ALA A 57 14.23 7.80 -7.34
C ALA A 57 13.91 7.63 -5.85
N PRO A 58 13.33 6.50 -5.43
CA PRO A 58 13.04 6.27 -4.04
C PRO A 58 14.36 6.32 -3.27
N SER A 59 14.60 7.39 -2.54
CA SER A 59 15.75 7.53 -1.70
C SER A 59 15.27 7.63 -0.26
N THR A 60 15.49 6.58 0.47
CA THR A 60 15.37 6.57 1.93
C THR A 60 16.53 7.32 2.60
N SER A 61 17.42 7.91 1.80
CA SER A 61 18.65 8.55 2.26
C SER A 61 18.49 9.96 2.82
N LYS A 62 17.30 10.52 2.79
CA LYS A 62 17.06 11.84 3.37
C LYS A 62 16.55 11.71 4.79
N SER A 63 17.33 12.19 5.67
CA SER A 63 17.27 12.47 7.10
C SER A 63 15.92 12.87 7.73
N SER A 64 14.79 12.64 7.09
CA SER A 64 13.48 12.99 7.62
C SER A 64 12.56 11.80 7.92
N GLY A 65 12.86 10.58 7.45
CA GLY A 65 12.07 9.36 7.78
C GLY A 65 10.56 9.60 7.83
N GLY A 66 10.05 10.45 6.92
CA GLY A 66 8.68 10.93 7.01
C GLY A 66 7.71 9.90 6.43
N VAL A 67 6.49 9.89 6.96
CA VAL A 67 5.42 9.00 6.50
C VAL A 67 5.14 9.15 4.99
N VAL A 68 5.36 10.34 4.43
CA VAL A 68 5.16 10.62 3.01
C VAL A 68 6.19 9.90 2.16
N GLU A 69 7.47 9.96 2.55
CA GLU A 69 8.58 9.28 1.84
C GLU A 69 8.42 7.75 1.88
N LEU A 70 7.97 7.20 3.01
CA LEU A 70 7.66 5.77 3.14
C LEU A 70 6.53 5.35 2.19
N LEU A 71 5.48 6.17 2.11
CA LEU A 71 4.38 5.93 1.18
C LEU A 71 4.85 6.04 -0.28
N GLU A 72 5.62 7.08 -0.63
CA GLU A 72 6.19 7.25 -1.98
C GLU A 72 7.06 6.06 -2.39
N ALA A 73 7.91 5.56 -1.49
CA ALA A 73 8.76 4.40 -1.74
C ALA A 73 7.91 3.15 -2.05
N ALA A 74 6.88 2.89 -1.25
CA ALA A 74 5.98 1.76 -1.44
C ALA A 74 5.19 1.88 -2.76
N LEU A 75 4.64 3.06 -3.07
CA LEU A 75 3.87 3.31 -4.29
C LEU A 75 4.74 3.24 -5.54
N SER A 76 5.97 3.77 -5.49
CA SER A 76 6.93 3.68 -6.58
C SER A 76 7.27 2.23 -6.93
N ALA A 77 7.54 1.41 -5.91
CA ALA A 77 7.78 -0.02 -6.12
C ALA A 77 6.52 -0.74 -6.64
N PHE A 78 5.33 -0.38 -6.14
CA PHE A 78 4.08 -0.97 -6.61
C PHE A 78 3.81 -0.66 -8.08
N ASP A 79 4.01 0.58 -8.51
CA ASP A 79 3.83 0.99 -9.90
C ASP A 79 4.75 0.18 -10.83
N ARG A 80 6.04 0.07 -10.49
CA ARG A 80 7.05 -0.60 -11.30
C ARG A 80 7.02 -2.12 -11.21
N SER A 81 6.47 -2.70 -10.14
CA SER A 81 6.48 -4.14 -9.91
C SER A 81 5.72 -4.91 -11.00
N ARG A 82 6.27 -6.04 -11.40
CA ARG A 82 5.60 -6.99 -12.31
C ARG A 82 4.99 -8.16 -11.55
N ASP A 83 5.45 -8.39 -10.35
CA ASP A 83 4.99 -9.42 -9.44
C ASP A 83 5.20 -9.00 -7.98
N PHE A 84 4.59 -9.73 -7.06
CA PHE A 84 4.67 -9.45 -5.62
C PHE A 84 6.12 -9.48 -5.11
N ARG A 85 6.86 -10.54 -5.48
CA ARG A 85 8.22 -10.79 -4.99
C ARG A 85 9.20 -9.70 -5.42
N GLY A 86 9.17 -9.34 -6.70
CA GLY A 86 10.07 -8.33 -7.27
C GLY A 86 9.92 -6.99 -6.58
N GLY A 87 8.69 -6.55 -6.36
CA GLY A 87 8.44 -5.28 -5.67
C GLY A 87 8.83 -5.30 -4.18
N VAL A 88 8.61 -6.40 -3.45
CA VAL A 88 9.10 -6.52 -2.08
C VAL A 88 10.62 -6.38 -2.04
N LEU A 89 11.33 -7.10 -2.92
CA LEU A 89 12.79 -7.04 -2.97
C LEU A 89 13.31 -5.66 -3.35
N GLU A 90 12.60 -4.94 -4.22
CA GLU A 90 12.94 -3.55 -4.54
C GLU A 90 12.86 -2.66 -3.29
N VAL A 91 11.78 -2.74 -2.53
CA VAL A 91 11.59 -1.90 -1.34
C VAL A 91 12.58 -2.23 -0.23
N VAL A 92 12.77 -3.51 0.11
CA VAL A 92 13.67 -3.89 1.22
C VAL A 92 15.14 -3.54 0.94
N ASN A 93 15.52 -3.41 -0.32
CA ASN A 93 16.87 -3.01 -0.71
C ASN A 93 17.10 -1.49 -0.68
N LEU A 94 16.08 -0.68 -0.38
CA LEU A 94 16.24 0.77 -0.24
C LEU A 94 17.02 1.16 1.03
N GLY A 95 17.12 0.27 2.02
CA GLY A 95 17.77 0.54 3.30
C GLY A 95 16.92 1.38 4.26
N HIS A 96 17.48 1.84 5.38
CA HIS A 96 16.81 2.61 6.44
C HIS A 96 15.47 1.95 6.88
N ASP A 97 14.37 2.69 6.91
CA ASP A 97 13.04 2.21 7.33
C ASP A 97 12.34 1.36 6.24
N SER A 98 13.12 0.58 5.48
CA SER A 98 12.61 -0.24 4.38
C SER A 98 11.65 -1.35 4.82
N ASP A 99 11.71 -1.79 6.07
CA ASP A 99 10.78 -2.73 6.68
C ASP A 99 9.36 -2.15 6.75
N ILE A 100 9.22 -0.88 7.14
CA ILE A 100 7.94 -0.17 7.17
C ILE A 100 7.41 0.03 5.75
N ALA A 101 8.25 0.53 4.83
CA ALA A 101 7.87 0.72 3.43
C ALA A 101 7.48 -0.62 2.77
N ALA A 102 8.19 -1.71 3.08
CA ALA A 102 7.86 -3.05 2.60
C ALA A 102 6.53 -3.58 3.18
N ALA A 103 6.20 -3.25 4.43
CA ALA A 103 4.91 -3.59 5.02
C ALA A 103 3.76 -2.86 4.30
N VAL A 104 3.92 -1.56 3.99
CA VAL A 104 2.93 -0.79 3.22
C VAL A 104 2.80 -1.34 1.80
N TYR A 105 3.93 -1.59 1.10
CA TYR A 105 3.91 -2.24 -0.21
C TYR A 105 3.19 -3.58 -0.17
N GLY A 106 3.53 -4.43 0.80
CA GLY A 106 2.98 -5.79 0.94
C GLY A 106 1.46 -5.82 1.10
N GLN A 107 0.88 -4.85 1.81
CA GLN A 107 -0.57 -4.72 1.93
C GLN A 107 -1.22 -4.43 0.57
N LEU A 108 -0.72 -3.43 -0.15
CA LEU A 108 -1.28 -3.03 -1.45
C LEU A 108 -1.05 -4.11 -2.52
N ALA A 109 0.17 -4.62 -2.61
CA ALA A 109 0.55 -5.65 -3.55
C ALA A 109 -0.14 -6.99 -3.27
N GLY A 110 -0.33 -7.33 -1.99
CA GLY A 110 -1.09 -8.52 -1.57
C GLY A 110 -2.55 -8.45 -1.99
N ALA A 111 -3.19 -7.29 -1.83
CA ALA A 111 -4.55 -7.05 -2.29
C ALA A 111 -4.68 -7.12 -3.83
N PHE A 112 -3.66 -6.61 -4.55
CA PHE A 112 -3.66 -6.57 -6.01
C PHE A 112 -3.30 -7.91 -6.65
N TYR A 113 -2.19 -8.52 -6.24
CA TYR A 113 -1.68 -9.77 -6.84
C TYR A 113 -2.32 -11.03 -6.27
N GLY A 114 -2.91 -10.94 -5.09
CA GLY A 114 -3.51 -12.05 -4.37
C GLY A 114 -2.50 -12.92 -3.58
N VAL A 115 -3.01 -13.71 -2.66
CA VAL A 115 -2.23 -14.54 -1.74
C VAL A 115 -1.34 -15.57 -2.45
N ASN A 116 -1.76 -16.06 -3.60
CA ASN A 116 -1.01 -17.06 -4.36
C ASN A 116 0.23 -16.49 -5.07
N ALA A 117 0.30 -15.17 -5.25
CA ALA A 117 1.47 -14.48 -5.79
C ALA A 117 2.60 -14.31 -4.75
N ILE A 118 2.28 -14.47 -3.47
CA ILE A 118 3.29 -14.42 -2.38
C ILE A 118 4.06 -15.75 -2.39
N PRO A 119 5.42 -15.72 -2.45
CA PRO A 119 6.20 -16.94 -2.45
C PRO A 119 5.84 -17.87 -1.29
N GLY A 120 5.63 -19.16 -1.60
CA GLY A 120 5.20 -20.15 -0.61
C GLY A 120 6.18 -20.29 0.57
N THR A 121 7.48 -20.19 0.29
CA THR A 121 8.53 -20.18 1.32
C THR A 121 8.35 -19.01 2.30
N TRP A 122 8.00 -17.82 1.82
CA TRP A 122 7.76 -16.66 2.68
C TRP A 122 6.50 -16.85 3.53
N ARG A 123 5.40 -17.30 2.92
CA ARG A 123 4.15 -17.58 3.64
C ARG A 123 4.33 -18.62 4.73
N ASN A 124 5.11 -19.67 4.47
CA ASN A 124 5.35 -20.76 5.42
C ASN A 124 6.30 -20.36 6.55
N SER A 125 7.10 -19.31 6.37
CA SER A 125 7.99 -18.76 7.39
C SER A 125 7.35 -17.72 8.29
N LEU A 126 6.10 -17.31 7.98
CA LEU A 126 5.40 -16.30 8.78
C LEU A 126 5.04 -16.86 10.16
N MET A 127 5.45 -16.13 11.20
CA MET A 127 4.95 -16.36 12.55
C MET A 127 3.45 -16.03 12.60
N ARG A 128 2.69 -16.87 13.28
CA ARG A 128 1.24 -16.69 13.47
C ARG A 128 0.47 -16.55 12.15
N LYS A 129 0.87 -17.30 11.13
CA LYS A 129 0.17 -17.37 9.84
C LYS A 129 -1.31 -17.74 10.03
N ASP A 130 -1.59 -18.66 10.92
CA ASP A 130 -2.94 -19.08 11.33
C ASP A 130 -3.81 -17.89 11.75
N LEU A 131 -3.29 -17.03 12.63
CA LEU A 131 -3.99 -15.85 13.10
C LEU A 131 -4.26 -14.84 11.98
N LEU A 132 -3.30 -14.65 11.07
CA LEU A 132 -3.45 -13.74 9.93
C LEU A 132 -4.55 -14.23 8.97
N GLU A 133 -4.54 -15.52 8.64
CA GLU A 133 -5.52 -16.13 7.74
C GLU A 133 -6.93 -16.15 8.37
N GLU A 134 -7.05 -16.49 9.66
CA GLU A 134 -8.32 -16.44 10.38
C GLU A 134 -8.87 -15.02 10.44
N THR A 135 -8.04 -14.03 10.78
CA THR A 135 -8.46 -12.64 10.87
C THR A 135 -8.94 -12.11 9.51
N ALA A 136 -8.21 -12.39 8.44
CA ALA A 136 -8.60 -12.01 7.08
C ALA A 136 -9.93 -12.65 6.67
N GLY A 137 -10.11 -13.94 6.98
CA GLY A 137 -11.36 -14.67 6.71
C GLY A 137 -12.55 -14.08 7.47
N ARG A 138 -12.39 -13.71 8.73
CA ARG A 138 -13.44 -13.07 9.55
C ARG A 138 -13.80 -11.68 9.02
N LEU A 139 -12.83 -10.88 8.62
CA LEU A 139 -13.08 -9.56 8.01
C LEU A 139 -13.85 -9.70 6.70
N LEU A 140 -13.48 -10.65 5.85
CA LEU A 140 -14.19 -10.92 4.59
C LEU A 140 -15.63 -11.36 4.86
N ALA A 141 -15.84 -12.28 5.79
CA ALA A 141 -17.18 -12.75 6.14
C ALA A 141 -18.08 -11.61 6.65
N SER A 142 -17.56 -10.74 7.52
CA SER A 142 -18.29 -9.55 7.98
C SER A 142 -18.67 -8.62 6.83
N ALA A 143 -17.76 -8.35 5.92
CA ALA A 143 -18.00 -7.48 4.77
C ALA A 143 -19.06 -8.06 3.79
N MET A 144 -19.18 -9.39 3.72
CA MET A 144 -20.20 -10.05 2.89
C MET A 144 -21.59 -10.01 3.52
N VAL A 145 -21.67 -9.97 4.86
CA VAL A 145 -22.95 -9.91 5.59
C VAL A 145 -23.51 -8.48 5.64
N GLU A 146 -22.62 -7.47 5.68
CA GLU A 146 -23.02 -6.06 5.79
C GLU A 146 -23.30 -5.38 4.44
N ARG A 147 -23.36 -6.11 3.33
CA ARG A 147 -23.84 -5.53 2.06
C ARG A 147 -25.36 -5.41 2.10
N PRO A 148 -25.94 -4.22 2.29
CA PRO A 148 -27.32 -3.98 1.91
C PRO A 148 -27.40 -4.04 0.38
N ASP A 149 -28.44 -4.70 -0.13
CA ASP A 149 -28.83 -4.71 -1.55
C ASP A 149 -28.98 -3.30 -2.13
#